data_31ea5a4d4bf06fdcc92eac8a56823dd2
#
_entry.id   31ea5a4d4bf06fdcc92eac8a56823dd2
#
_cell.length_a   1.000
_cell.length_b   1.000
_cell.length_c   1.000
_cell.angle_alpha   90.00
_cell.angle_beta   90.00
_cell.angle_gamma   90.00
#
_symmetry.space_group_name_H-M   'P 1'
#
loop_
_entity.id
_entity.type
_entity.pdbx_description
1 polymer ?
#
loop_
_entity_poly.entity_id
_entity_poly.type
_entity_poly.pdbx_seq_one_letter_code
_entity_poly.pdbx_strand_id
1 'polypeptide(L)'
;VNNLNQFSIGANNTRAVDNGNGSIQKLYAEDTALLIFQEDKILQAPVDKDFIFTAEGVPLSTASQNFIGTFIPYAGKYGIGTVPESFAVKGNRKYFADNKRNAVLRLSRDGLTEISFYGMRDYFKDNLKDVTKAVGMYDNVHDQYVLHLENEGASPTTNFTVAFDESSQGWPSFYTYYPEAGCTLNGIFYTFKKSNIWKHHSSTNYNKFYENTVDNSHVELILNDAVSNIKTF
;
A
#
# COMPACT_ATOMS: atom_id res chain seq x y z
N VAL A 1 12.44 -29.51 -6.84
CA VAL A 1 11.25 -29.68 -7.72
C VAL A 1 10.04 -29.39 -6.86
N ASN A 2 9.36 -28.28 -7.13
CA ASN A 2 8.17 -27.90 -6.38
C ASN A 2 6.98 -28.66 -6.92
N ASN A 3 6.48 -29.62 -6.15
CA ASN A 3 5.22 -30.31 -6.42
C ASN A 3 4.06 -29.41 -6.00
N LEU A 4 3.90 -28.27 -6.67
CA LEU A 4 2.87 -27.25 -6.35
C LEU A 4 1.43 -27.78 -6.47
N ASN A 5 1.23 -28.93 -7.10
CA ASN A 5 -0.04 -29.59 -7.28
C ASN A 5 -0.27 -30.79 -6.34
N GLN A 6 0.67 -31.05 -5.42
CA GLN A 6 0.54 -32.12 -4.44
C GLN A 6 0.19 -31.53 -3.08
N PHE A 7 -0.99 -31.89 -2.59
CA PHE A 7 -1.43 -31.57 -1.23
C PHE A 7 -1.13 -32.78 -0.33
N SER A 8 -0.34 -32.56 0.70
CA SER A 8 -0.08 -33.60 1.71
C SER A 8 -1.34 -33.86 2.52
N ILE A 9 -1.86 -35.08 2.50
CA ILE A 9 -3.06 -35.48 3.26
C ILE A 9 -2.81 -35.45 4.78
N GLY A 10 -1.54 -35.52 5.20
CA GLY A 10 -1.14 -35.55 6.62
C GLY A 10 -0.83 -34.17 7.23
N ALA A 11 -0.83 -33.09 6.44
CA ALA A 11 -0.52 -31.75 6.93
C ALA A 11 -1.80 -30.90 6.96
N ASN A 12 -2.00 -30.15 8.05
CA ASN A 12 -3.04 -29.12 8.12
C ASN A 12 -2.64 -27.95 7.19
N ASN A 13 -3.08 -28.02 5.93
CA ASN A 13 -2.78 -27.04 4.89
C ASN A 13 -3.75 -25.84 4.91
N THR A 14 -4.78 -25.90 5.73
CA THR A 14 -5.81 -24.87 5.83
C THR A 14 -5.93 -24.35 7.25
N ARG A 15 -6.09 -23.05 7.37
CA ARG A 15 -6.35 -22.37 8.64
C ARG A 15 -7.34 -21.25 8.44
N ALA A 16 -8.39 -21.20 9.26
CA ALA A 16 -9.37 -20.13 9.22
C ALA A 16 -8.85 -18.89 9.95
N VAL A 17 -9.06 -17.72 9.35
CA VAL A 17 -8.88 -16.43 10.01
C VAL A 17 -10.17 -16.01 10.71
N ASP A 18 -10.07 -15.05 11.61
CA ASP A 18 -11.24 -14.49 12.30
C ASP A 18 -12.11 -13.70 11.30
N ASN A 19 -13.35 -14.19 11.10
CA ASN A 19 -14.32 -13.56 10.21
C ASN A 19 -14.80 -12.18 10.71
N GLY A 20 -14.62 -11.89 12.01
CA GLY A 20 -14.94 -10.58 12.59
C GLY A 20 -14.10 -9.43 12.02
N ASN A 21 -12.97 -9.74 11.38
CA ASN A 21 -12.10 -8.75 10.73
C ASN A 21 -12.39 -8.57 9.22
N GLY A 22 -13.49 -9.11 8.73
CA GLY A 22 -13.85 -9.06 7.31
C GLY A 22 -13.11 -10.11 6.45
N SER A 23 -13.32 -10.04 5.16
CA SER A 23 -12.74 -10.99 4.19
C SER A 23 -11.23 -10.79 4.00
N ILE A 24 -10.55 -11.85 3.55
CA ILE A 24 -9.16 -11.75 3.10
C ILE A 24 -9.14 -11.03 1.76
N GLN A 25 -8.46 -9.91 1.71
CA GLN A 25 -8.34 -9.07 0.51
C GLN A 25 -7.02 -9.32 -0.23
N LYS A 26 -5.92 -9.54 0.53
CA LYS A 26 -4.59 -9.74 -0.06
C LYS A 26 -3.78 -10.73 0.76
N LEU A 27 -3.03 -11.56 0.05
CA LEU A 27 -1.98 -12.40 0.61
C LEU A 27 -0.63 -11.97 0.04
N TYR A 28 0.37 -11.90 0.89
CA TYR A 28 1.73 -11.59 0.48
C TYR A 28 2.72 -12.51 1.20
N ALA A 29 3.49 -13.27 0.43
CA ALA A 29 4.51 -14.16 0.97
C ALA A 29 5.82 -13.42 1.21
N GLU A 30 6.34 -13.53 2.42
CA GLU A 30 7.72 -13.19 2.77
C GLU A 30 8.55 -14.47 2.90
N ASP A 31 9.86 -14.35 3.09
CA ASP A 31 10.78 -15.49 3.12
C ASP A 31 10.37 -16.59 4.13
N THR A 32 9.84 -16.19 5.28
CA THR A 32 9.52 -17.10 6.40
C THR A 32 8.10 -16.93 6.95
N ALA A 33 7.30 -16.06 6.34
CA ALA A 33 5.97 -15.74 6.84
C ALA A 33 5.02 -15.39 5.70
N LEU A 34 3.74 -15.62 5.94
CA LEU A 34 2.64 -15.15 5.10
C LEU A 34 1.99 -13.94 5.76
N LEU A 35 1.94 -12.82 5.08
CA LEU A 35 1.14 -11.66 5.48
C LEU A 35 -0.26 -11.80 4.91
N ILE A 36 -1.25 -11.64 5.77
CA ILE A 36 -2.67 -11.76 5.46
C ILE A 36 -3.33 -10.43 5.75
N PHE A 37 -3.81 -9.79 4.70
CA PHE A 37 -4.53 -8.53 4.79
C PHE A 37 -6.02 -8.79 4.69
N GLN A 38 -6.71 -8.62 5.81
CA GLN A 38 -8.16 -8.59 5.88
C GLN A 38 -8.65 -7.15 5.73
N GLU A 39 -9.95 -6.96 5.59
CA GLU A 39 -10.56 -5.63 5.50
C GLU A 39 -10.22 -4.75 6.70
N ASP A 40 -10.23 -5.33 7.91
CA ASP A 40 -10.12 -4.60 9.17
C ASP A 40 -8.86 -4.97 9.99
N LYS A 41 -8.05 -5.92 9.52
CA LYS A 41 -6.88 -6.41 10.28
C LYS A 41 -5.78 -6.95 9.38
N ILE A 42 -4.56 -6.84 9.85
CA ILE A 42 -3.39 -7.45 9.22
C ILE A 42 -2.81 -8.49 10.17
N LEU A 43 -2.56 -9.67 9.63
CA LEU A 43 -2.03 -10.81 10.35
C LEU A 43 -0.72 -11.26 9.70
N GLN A 44 0.18 -11.78 10.51
CA GLN A 44 1.36 -12.52 10.07
C GLN A 44 1.22 -13.97 10.50
N ALA A 45 1.47 -14.89 9.60
CA ALA A 45 1.54 -16.32 9.87
C ALA A 45 2.93 -16.84 9.52
N PRO A 46 3.68 -17.44 10.45
CA PRO A 46 4.90 -18.15 10.11
C PRO A 46 4.57 -19.38 9.25
N VAL A 47 5.45 -19.71 8.30
CA VAL A 47 5.31 -20.88 7.43
C VAL A 47 6.30 -21.94 7.88
N ASP A 48 5.84 -23.19 8.02
CA ASP A 48 6.59 -24.35 8.53
C ASP A 48 7.20 -24.16 9.93
N LYS A 49 6.74 -23.16 10.66
CA LYS A 49 7.24 -22.80 12.00
C LYS A 49 6.08 -22.35 12.86
N ASP A 50 6.29 -22.42 14.16
CA ASP A 50 5.42 -21.75 15.14
C ASP A 50 6.26 -20.93 16.11
N PHE A 51 5.68 -19.91 16.73
CA PHE A 51 6.35 -19.09 17.72
C PHE A 51 5.85 -19.48 19.12
N ILE A 52 6.80 -19.78 19.99
CA ILE A 52 6.56 -19.86 21.43
C ILE A 52 7.13 -18.57 22.03
N PHE A 53 6.37 -17.91 22.87
CA PHE A 53 6.84 -16.71 23.56
C PHE A 53 7.40 -17.10 24.93
N THR A 54 8.60 -16.57 25.27
CA THR A 54 9.12 -16.68 26.61
C THR A 54 8.30 -15.85 27.61
N ALA A 55 8.54 -16.01 28.92
CA ALA A 55 7.89 -15.20 29.95
C ALA A 55 8.15 -13.68 29.75
N GLU A 56 9.28 -13.33 29.13
CA GLU A 56 9.66 -11.96 28.80
C GLU A 56 9.08 -11.48 27.45
N GLY A 57 8.27 -12.30 26.77
CA GLY A 57 7.64 -11.96 25.49
C GLY A 57 8.56 -12.09 24.27
N VAL A 58 9.72 -12.73 24.39
CA VAL A 58 10.64 -12.96 23.27
C VAL A 58 10.15 -14.16 22.46
N PRO A 59 9.93 -14.02 21.12
CA PRO A 59 9.49 -15.13 20.30
C PRO A 59 10.63 -16.12 20.03
N LEU A 60 10.38 -17.38 20.30
CA LEU A 60 11.24 -18.51 19.94
C LEU A 60 10.57 -19.30 18.81
N SER A 61 11.30 -19.55 17.74
CA SER A 61 10.83 -20.35 16.62
C SER A 61 10.96 -21.85 16.91
N THR A 62 9.89 -22.60 16.73
CA THR A 62 9.87 -24.07 16.83
C THR A 62 9.37 -24.67 15.52
N ALA A 63 9.74 -25.93 15.23
CA ALA A 63 9.17 -26.66 14.12
C ALA A 63 7.67 -26.90 14.38
N SER A 64 6.83 -26.66 13.39
CA SER A 64 5.39 -26.87 13.44
C SER A 64 5.01 -28.10 12.63
N GLN A 65 3.99 -28.82 13.10
CA GLN A 65 3.31 -29.87 12.30
C GLN A 65 2.29 -29.27 11.33
N ASN A 66 1.98 -27.98 11.49
CA ASN A 66 1.06 -27.25 10.65
C ASN A 66 1.85 -26.42 9.63
N PHE A 67 1.47 -26.44 8.38
CA PHE A 67 2.09 -25.64 7.32
C PHE A 67 1.96 -24.13 7.62
N ILE A 68 0.78 -23.71 8.10
CA ILE A 68 0.52 -22.32 8.53
C ILE A 68 0.54 -22.28 10.05
N GLY A 69 1.49 -21.57 10.62
CA GLY A 69 1.63 -21.39 12.07
C GLY A 69 0.57 -20.49 12.69
N THR A 70 0.72 -20.14 13.94
CA THR A 70 -0.22 -19.31 14.69
C THR A 70 -0.25 -17.89 14.15
N PHE A 71 -1.46 -17.35 13.92
CA PHE A 71 -1.64 -15.98 13.46
C PHE A 71 -1.24 -14.96 14.52
N ILE A 72 -0.38 -14.03 14.14
CA ILE A 72 0.07 -12.92 14.97
C ILE A 72 -0.51 -11.63 14.37
N PRO A 73 -1.43 -10.96 15.06
CA PRO A 73 -1.98 -9.71 14.58
C PRO A 73 -0.98 -8.56 14.77
N TYR A 74 -0.87 -7.68 13.76
CA TYR A 74 -0.19 -6.41 13.93
C TYR A 74 -0.98 -5.50 14.87
N ALA A 75 -0.26 -4.64 15.59
CA ALA A 75 -0.87 -3.65 16.47
C ALA A 75 -1.71 -2.64 15.65
N GLY A 76 -2.78 -2.13 16.27
CA GLY A 76 -3.69 -1.21 15.62
C GLY A 76 -4.94 -1.87 15.03
N LYS A 77 -5.83 -1.05 14.52
CA LYS A 77 -7.14 -1.45 13.95
C LYS A 77 -7.21 -1.20 12.45
N TYR A 78 -6.09 -1.30 11.76
CA TYR A 78 -6.01 -1.09 10.31
C TYR A 78 -6.01 -2.42 9.56
N GLY A 79 -6.68 -2.42 8.42
CA GLY A 79 -6.62 -3.44 7.39
C GLY A 79 -6.27 -2.83 6.05
N ILE A 80 -6.64 -3.51 4.96
CA ILE A 80 -6.49 -2.99 3.60
C ILE A 80 -7.83 -2.47 3.04
N GLY A 81 -8.88 -2.45 3.89
CA GLY A 81 -10.22 -2.10 3.45
C GLY A 81 -10.71 -3.02 2.32
N THR A 82 -11.29 -2.42 1.29
CA THR A 82 -11.79 -3.10 0.09
C THR A 82 -11.02 -2.73 -1.18
N VAL A 83 -9.80 -2.19 -1.03
CA VAL A 83 -8.97 -1.69 -2.15
C VAL A 83 -7.60 -2.37 -2.20
N PRO A 84 -7.56 -3.71 -2.40
CA PRO A 84 -6.31 -4.47 -2.36
C PRO A 84 -5.31 -4.11 -3.46
N GLU A 85 -5.75 -3.48 -4.55
CA GLU A 85 -4.89 -2.99 -5.63
C GLU A 85 -4.03 -1.79 -5.22
N SER A 86 -4.34 -1.14 -4.10
CA SER A 86 -3.50 -0.09 -3.51
C SER A 86 -2.15 -0.59 -2.99
N PHE A 87 -1.98 -1.91 -2.92
CA PHE A 87 -0.79 -2.54 -2.36
C PHE A 87 0.43 -2.43 -3.27
N ALA A 88 1.52 -1.89 -2.73
CA ALA A 88 2.83 -1.86 -3.38
C ALA A 88 3.94 -2.23 -2.40
N VAL A 89 5.06 -2.73 -2.94
CA VAL A 89 6.19 -3.22 -2.14
C VAL A 89 7.49 -2.58 -2.59
N LYS A 90 8.30 -2.19 -1.61
CA LYS A 90 9.70 -1.79 -1.79
C LYS A 90 10.58 -2.41 -0.70
N GLY A 91 11.31 -3.43 -1.05
CA GLY A 91 12.12 -4.16 -0.07
C GLY A 91 11.25 -4.65 1.11
N ASN A 92 11.58 -4.22 2.31
CA ASN A 92 10.82 -4.61 3.52
C ASN A 92 9.56 -3.75 3.77
N ARG A 93 9.31 -2.72 2.98
CA ARG A 93 8.17 -1.81 3.15
C ARG A 93 7.03 -2.22 2.25
N LYS A 94 5.83 -2.27 2.79
CA LYS A 94 4.58 -2.52 2.08
C LYS A 94 3.69 -1.32 2.31
N TYR A 95 3.17 -0.76 1.24
CA TYR A 95 2.31 0.42 1.22
C TYR A 95 0.93 0.00 0.75
N PHE A 96 -0.10 0.54 1.35
CA PHE A 96 -1.49 0.26 1.00
C PHE A 96 -2.43 1.32 1.57
N ALA A 97 -3.65 1.36 1.06
CA ALA A 97 -4.72 2.23 1.56
C ALA A 97 -5.77 1.42 2.33
N ASP A 98 -6.31 2.00 3.37
CA ASP A 98 -7.49 1.53 4.11
C ASP A 98 -8.63 2.55 3.87
N ASN A 99 -9.51 2.26 2.92
CA ASN A 99 -10.62 3.14 2.59
C ASN A 99 -11.73 3.14 3.64
N LYS A 100 -11.78 2.15 4.53
CA LYS A 100 -12.73 2.14 5.65
C LYS A 100 -12.33 3.10 6.77
N ARG A 101 -11.04 3.35 6.93
CA ARG A 101 -10.47 4.25 7.96
C ARG A 101 -9.90 5.52 7.38
N ASN A 102 -9.98 5.66 6.04
CA ASN A 102 -9.49 6.83 5.30
C ASN A 102 -8.01 7.13 5.58
N ALA A 103 -7.20 6.09 5.62
CA ALA A 103 -5.80 6.15 5.95
C ALA A 103 -4.93 5.47 4.89
N VAL A 104 -3.74 5.99 4.67
CA VAL A 104 -2.70 5.33 3.89
C VAL A 104 -1.60 4.88 4.84
N LEU A 105 -1.16 3.64 4.67
CA LEU A 105 -0.36 2.91 5.63
C LEU A 105 0.91 2.38 5.01
N ARG A 106 1.95 2.30 5.84
CA ARG A 106 3.19 1.59 5.55
C ARG A 106 3.39 0.51 6.61
N LEU A 107 3.55 -0.72 6.18
CA LEU A 107 3.98 -1.83 7.01
C LEU A 107 5.47 -2.07 6.78
N SER A 108 6.26 -2.11 7.83
CA SER A 108 7.69 -2.38 7.79
C SER A 108 8.13 -3.19 9.03
N ARG A 109 9.42 -3.39 9.25
CA ARG A 109 9.93 -4.16 10.39
C ARG A 109 9.59 -3.54 11.75
N ASP A 110 9.46 -2.21 11.80
CA ASP A 110 9.06 -1.42 12.96
C ASP A 110 7.54 -1.41 13.21
N GLY A 111 6.79 -2.13 12.38
CA GLY A 111 5.35 -2.26 12.49
C GLY A 111 4.59 -1.43 11.48
N LEU A 112 3.38 -1.05 11.85
CA LEU A 112 2.42 -0.34 11.01
C LEU A 112 2.49 1.16 11.30
N THR A 113 2.71 1.97 10.28
CA THR A 113 2.75 3.43 10.36
C THR A 113 1.70 4.05 9.44
N GLU A 114 0.92 4.99 9.94
CA GLU A 114 0.01 5.79 9.13
C GLU A 114 0.77 6.93 8.45
N ILE A 115 1.07 6.77 7.16
CA ILE A 115 1.81 7.77 6.37
C ILE A 115 0.91 8.90 5.87
N SER A 116 -0.40 8.73 5.82
CA SER A 116 -1.36 9.81 5.56
C SER A 116 -1.31 10.92 6.61
N PHE A 117 -0.80 10.62 7.81
CA PHE A 117 -0.63 11.60 8.88
C PHE A 117 0.37 12.72 8.55
N TYR A 118 1.32 12.45 7.66
CA TYR A 118 2.34 13.43 7.25
C TYR A 118 1.77 14.51 6.32
N GLY A 119 1.06 15.47 6.89
CA GLY A 119 0.53 16.65 6.20
C GLY A 119 -0.72 16.44 5.33
N MET A 120 -1.20 15.19 5.17
CA MET A 120 -2.31 14.87 4.25
C MET A 120 -3.49 14.16 4.91
N ARG A 121 -3.57 14.19 6.24
CA ARG A 121 -4.60 13.45 6.98
C ARG A 121 -6.02 13.85 6.59
N ASP A 122 -6.31 15.14 6.59
CA ASP A 122 -7.64 15.64 6.25
C ASP A 122 -7.95 15.41 4.78
N TYR A 123 -6.95 15.57 3.90
CA TYR A 123 -7.09 15.27 2.48
C TYR A 123 -7.53 13.82 2.24
N PHE A 124 -6.85 12.85 2.86
CA PHE A 124 -7.23 11.44 2.70
C PHE A 124 -8.55 11.11 3.38
N LYS A 125 -8.86 11.74 4.50
CA LYS A 125 -10.15 11.58 5.18
C LYS A 125 -11.32 11.97 4.29
N ASP A 126 -11.17 13.03 3.50
CA ASP A 126 -12.21 13.52 2.62
C ASP A 126 -12.27 12.74 1.29
N ASN A 127 -11.13 12.27 0.77
CA ASN A 127 -11.04 11.70 -0.57
C ASN A 127 -10.99 10.16 -0.61
N LEU A 128 -10.62 9.47 0.48
CA LEU A 128 -10.62 7.99 0.52
C LEU A 128 -11.97 7.37 0.80
N LYS A 129 -12.88 8.11 1.42
CA LYS A 129 -14.17 7.61 1.89
C LYS A 129 -15.02 6.96 0.80
N ASP A 130 -15.04 7.58 -0.37
CA ASP A 130 -15.91 7.19 -1.48
C ASP A 130 -15.11 6.59 -2.66
N VAL A 131 -13.87 6.15 -2.39
CA VAL A 131 -13.02 5.55 -3.41
C VAL A 131 -13.53 4.17 -3.79
N THR A 132 -13.78 4.00 -5.09
CA THR A 132 -14.19 2.73 -5.70
C THR A 132 -12.99 1.90 -6.14
N LYS A 133 -11.89 2.57 -6.51
CA LYS A 133 -10.66 1.92 -6.94
C LYS A 133 -9.44 2.69 -6.46
N ALA A 134 -8.46 1.96 -5.91
CA ALA A 134 -7.16 2.51 -5.55
C ALA A 134 -6.06 1.64 -6.17
N VAL A 135 -5.09 2.24 -6.85
CA VAL A 135 -3.96 1.54 -7.47
C VAL A 135 -2.67 2.03 -6.85
N GLY A 136 -1.98 1.14 -6.15
CA GLY A 136 -0.68 1.39 -5.55
C GLY A 136 0.46 0.92 -6.45
N MET A 137 1.47 1.75 -6.59
CA MET A 137 2.66 1.47 -7.38
C MET A 137 3.89 1.99 -6.66
N TYR A 138 5.05 1.45 -7.00
CA TYR A 138 6.30 2.02 -6.49
C TYR A 138 7.20 2.45 -7.64
N ASP A 139 7.49 3.73 -7.71
CA ASP A 139 8.43 4.31 -8.67
C ASP A 139 9.85 4.26 -8.09
N ASN A 140 10.68 3.36 -8.61
CA ASN A 140 12.06 3.20 -8.17
C ASN A 140 12.99 4.32 -8.63
N VAL A 141 12.60 5.13 -9.62
CA VAL A 141 13.43 6.23 -10.12
C VAL A 141 13.40 7.40 -9.17
N HIS A 142 12.19 7.75 -8.70
CA HIS A 142 12.01 8.81 -7.70
C HIS A 142 11.97 8.30 -6.26
N ASP A 143 12.03 6.97 -6.06
CA ASP A 143 11.92 6.30 -4.75
C ASP A 143 10.63 6.66 -4.00
N GLN A 144 9.50 6.66 -4.73
CA GLN A 144 8.19 7.10 -4.23
C GLN A 144 7.12 5.99 -4.33
N TYR A 145 6.28 5.91 -3.31
CA TYR A 145 5.02 5.20 -3.40
C TYR A 145 4.00 6.08 -4.09
N VAL A 146 3.51 5.64 -5.23
CA VAL A 146 2.51 6.35 -6.04
C VAL A 146 1.16 5.69 -5.83
N LEU A 147 0.18 6.47 -5.38
CA LEU A 147 -1.18 6.04 -5.13
C LEU A 147 -2.14 6.79 -6.06
N HIS A 148 -2.79 6.04 -6.94
CA HIS A 148 -3.89 6.54 -7.75
C HIS A 148 -5.22 6.16 -7.10
N LEU A 149 -6.11 7.13 -6.99
CA LEU A 149 -7.45 6.98 -6.41
C LEU A 149 -8.49 7.41 -7.44
N GLU A 150 -9.54 6.59 -7.56
CA GLU A 150 -10.64 6.81 -8.49
C GLU A 150 -11.98 6.63 -7.76
N ASN A 151 -12.86 7.58 -7.94
CA ASN A 151 -14.24 7.52 -7.49
C ASN A 151 -15.17 7.56 -8.70
N GLU A 152 -15.57 6.40 -9.18
CA GLU A 152 -16.45 6.26 -10.35
C GLU A 152 -17.89 6.71 -10.09
N GLY A 153 -18.31 6.77 -8.81
CA GLY A 153 -19.66 7.19 -8.42
C GLY A 153 -19.84 8.70 -8.28
N ALA A 154 -18.74 9.46 -8.25
CA ALA A 154 -18.80 10.92 -8.15
C ALA A 154 -19.19 11.55 -9.50
N SER A 155 -19.92 12.69 -9.43
CA SER A 155 -20.23 13.48 -10.60
C SER A 155 -19.76 14.93 -10.38
N PRO A 156 -18.67 15.37 -11.04
CA PRO A 156 -17.80 14.62 -11.95
C PRO A 156 -16.97 13.53 -11.28
N THR A 157 -16.58 12.50 -12.02
CA THR A 157 -15.64 11.45 -11.55
C THR A 157 -14.35 12.11 -11.04
N THR A 158 -13.99 11.83 -9.81
CA THR A 158 -12.80 12.41 -9.20
C THR A 158 -11.65 11.41 -9.27
N ASN A 159 -10.62 11.79 -10.01
CA ASN A 159 -9.39 11.01 -10.16
C ASN A 159 -8.21 11.85 -9.70
N PHE A 160 -7.36 11.27 -8.88
CA PHE A 160 -6.11 11.91 -8.49
C PHE A 160 -5.02 10.88 -8.21
N THR A 161 -3.81 11.28 -8.50
CA THR A 161 -2.61 10.47 -8.28
C THR A 161 -1.66 11.27 -7.41
N VAL A 162 -1.28 10.70 -6.27
CA VAL A 162 -0.39 11.33 -5.29
C VAL A 162 0.83 10.45 -5.04
N ALA A 163 1.94 11.05 -4.67
CA ALA A 163 3.16 10.32 -4.37
C ALA A 163 3.68 10.61 -2.96
N PHE A 164 4.05 9.56 -2.25
CA PHE A 164 4.70 9.62 -0.95
C PHE A 164 6.19 9.39 -1.08
N ASP A 165 6.97 10.26 -0.49
CA ASP A 165 8.42 10.17 -0.44
C ASP A 165 8.88 9.88 1.00
N GLU A 166 9.62 8.80 1.16
CA GLU A 166 10.17 8.38 2.46
C GLU A 166 11.25 9.32 2.98
N SER A 167 12.03 9.94 2.11
CA SER A 167 13.14 10.79 2.52
C SER A 167 12.66 12.10 3.15
N SER A 168 11.62 12.68 2.58
CA SER A 168 10.97 13.89 3.09
C SER A 168 9.87 13.59 4.12
N GLN A 169 9.49 12.31 4.27
CA GLN A 169 8.34 11.87 5.07
C GLN A 169 7.09 12.69 4.74
N GLY A 170 6.78 12.81 3.46
CA GLY A 170 5.70 13.67 3.02
C GLY A 170 5.14 13.28 1.65
N TRP A 171 4.18 14.07 1.19
CA TRP A 171 3.47 13.89 -0.08
C TRP A 171 3.81 15.06 -1.03
N PRO A 172 4.98 15.03 -1.68
CA PRO A 172 5.48 16.18 -2.44
C PRO A 172 4.79 16.38 -3.77
N SER A 173 4.11 15.37 -4.32
CA SER A 173 3.67 15.42 -5.70
C SER A 173 2.23 14.97 -5.91
N PHE A 174 1.52 15.75 -6.72
CA PHE A 174 0.26 15.38 -7.36
C PHE A 174 0.52 15.23 -8.85
N TYR A 175 0.14 14.07 -9.40
CA TYR A 175 0.33 13.79 -10.83
C TYR A 175 -0.98 13.84 -11.59
N THR A 176 -0.90 14.27 -12.84
CA THR A 176 -2.06 14.37 -13.76
C THR A 176 -2.30 13.11 -14.58
N TYR A 177 -1.53 12.05 -14.36
CA TYR A 177 -1.77 10.77 -15.01
C TYR A 177 -2.58 9.81 -14.12
N TYR A 178 -3.46 9.06 -14.75
CA TYR A 178 -4.42 8.16 -14.09
C TYR A 178 -4.23 6.73 -14.61
N PRO A 179 -3.38 5.92 -13.97
CA PRO A 179 -3.08 4.56 -14.40
C PRO A 179 -4.17 3.56 -13.96
N GLU A 180 -4.37 2.53 -14.76
CA GLU A 180 -5.22 1.40 -14.40
C GLU A 180 -4.48 0.35 -13.57
N ALA A 181 -3.18 0.25 -13.75
CA ALA A 181 -2.24 -0.54 -12.99
C ALA A 181 -0.81 -0.03 -13.22
N GLY A 182 0.15 -0.47 -12.42
CA GLY A 182 1.56 -0.16 -12.64
C GLY A 182 2.48 -1.10 -11.91
N CYS A 183 3.71 -1.18 -12.38
CA CYS A 183 4.75 -1.99 -11.76
C CYS A 183 6.14 -1.44 -12.08
N THR A 184 7.09 -1.77 -11.25
CA THR A 184 8.51 -1.57 -11.57
C THR A 184 9.13 -2.91 -11.96
N LEU A 185 9.68 -2.97 -13.15
CA LEU A 185 10.37 -4.14 -13.68
C LEU A 185 11.79 -3.74 -14.09
N ASN A 186 12.79 -4.44 -13.58
CA ASN A 186 14.21 -4.19 -13.86
C ASN A 186 14.62 -2.71 -13.69
N GLY A 187 14.12 -2.07 -12.60
CA GLY A 187 14.42 -0.67 -12.29
C GLY A 187 13.68 0.36 -13.12
N ILE A 188 12.84 -0.05 -14.06
CA ILE A 188 12.05 0.83 -14.92
C ILE A 188 10.60 0.82 -14.46
N PHE A 189 10.03 2.01 -14.31
CA PHE A 189 8.64 2.19 -13.92
C PHE A 189 7.71 2.15 -15.15
N TYR A 190 6.72 1.27 -15.09
CA TYR A 190 5.71 1.08 -16.12
C TYR A 190 4.32 1.28 -15.56
N THR A 191 3.45 1.88 -16.33
CA THR A 191 2.01 1.95 -16.05
C THR A 191 1.20 1.42 -17.24
N PHE A 192 -0.03 1.02 -16.94
CA PHE A 192 -0.97 0.49 -17.92
C PHE A 192 -2.13 1.46 -18.04
N LYS A 193 -2.51 1.80 -19.27
CA LYS A 193 -3.65 2.65 -19.59
C LYS A 193 -4.20 2.33 -20.97
N LYS A 194 -5.53 2.11 -21.06
CA LYS A 194 -6.23 1.81 -22.33
C LYS A 194 -5.53 0.73 -23.14
N SER A 195 -5.24 -0.41 -22.54
CA SER A 195 -4.56 -1.56 -23.13
C SER A 195 -3.12 -1.31 -23.62
N ASN A 196 -2.53 -0.16 -23.33
CA ASN A 196 -1.15 0.18 -23.65
C ASN A 196 -0.27 0.11 -22.40
N ILE A 197 1.02 -0.23 -22.63
CA ILE A 197 2.08 -0.19 -21.62
C ILE A 197 2.90 1.07 -21.84
N TRP A 198 3.00 1.87 -20.80
CA TRP A 198 3.71 3.13 -20.82
C TRP A 198 4.96 3.05 -19.96
N LYS A 199 6.10 3.33 -20.58
CA LYS A 199 7.39 3.42 -19.88
C LYS A 199 7.57 4.87 -19.40
N HIS A 200 7.69 5.06 -18.10
CA HIS A 200 7.98 6.37 -17.52
C HIS A 200 9.47 6.72 -17.59
N HIS A 201 9.78 7.99 -17.41
CA HIS A 201 11.16 8.54 -17.37
C HIS A 201 12.02 8.23 -18.61
N SER A 202 11.40 8.02 -19.76
CA SER A 202 12.11 7.62 -21.00
C SER A 202 12.06 8.64 -22.11
N SER A 203 11.24 9.69 -21.97
CA SER A 203 11.08 10.75 -22.99
C SER A 203 11.87 12.00 -22.62
N THR A 204 12.30 12.76 -23.64
CA THR A 204 12.83 14.12 -23.49
C THR A 204 11.74 15.18 -23.36
N ASN A 205 10.48 14.80 -23.54
CA ASN A 205 9.34 15.67 -23.35
C ASN A 205 8.90 15.62 -21.88
N TYR A 206 9.07 16.72 -21.20
CA TYR A 206 8.65 16.87 -19.80
C TYR A 206 7.16 17.21 -19.71
N ASN A 207 6.53 16.89 -18.57
CA ASN A 207 5.12 17.17 -18.28
C ASN A 207 4.14 16.60 -19.31
N LYS A 208 4.51 15.48 -19.93
CA LYS A 208 3.66 14.77 -20.87
C LYS A 208 3.47 13.34 -20.42
N PHE A 209 2.24 12.99 -20.08
CA PHE A 209 1.88 11.64 -19.69
C PHE A 209 0.93 11.03 -20.72
N TYR A 210 1.24 9.78 -21.11
CA TYR A 210 0.49 9.05 -22.13
C TYR A 210 0.49 9.78 -23.48
N GLU A 211 -0.66 9.91 -24.13
CA GLU A 211 -0.84 10.62 -25.38
C GLU A 211 -1.28 12.07 -25.20
N ASN A 212 -1.36 12.53 -23.94
CA ASN A 212 -1.87 13.86 -23.64
C ASN A 212 -0.90 14.96 -24.09
N THR A 213 -1.43 16.17 -24.23
CA THR A 213 -0.65 17.39 -24.39
C THR A 213 0.18 17.64 -23.15
N VAL A 214 1.21 18.49 -23.27
CA VAL A 214 2.04 18.89 -22.14
C VAL A 214 1.18 19.62 -21.12
N ASP A 215 1.21 19.14 -19.86
CA ASP A 215 0.57 19.81 -18.73
C ASP A 215 1.51 20.82 -18.09
N ASN A 216 0.96 21.86 -17.47
CA ASN A 216 1.74 22.84 -16.73
C ASN A 216 2.17 22.27 -15.39
N SER A 217 3.45 22.43 -15.05
CA SER A 217 3.90 22.20 -13.68
C SER A 217 3.72 23.47 -12.84
N HIS A 218 3.23 23.31 -11.63
CA HIS A 218 3.15 24.40 -10.66
C HIS A 218 3.63 23.91 -9.29
N VAL A 219 4.09 24.85 -8.47
CA VAL A 219 4.48 24.62 -7.10
C VAL A 219 3.60 25.49 -6.22
N GLU A 220 2.90 24.85 -5.27
CA GLU A 220 2.13 25.53 -4.26
C GLU A 220 2.92 25.53 -2.95
N LEU A 221 3.13 26.69 -2.37
CA LEU A 221 3.87 26.87 -1.13
C LEU A 221 3.00 27.61 -0.12
N ILE A 222 2.83 27.01 1.06
CA ILE A 222 2.22 27.67 2.20
C ILE A 222 3.35 28.14 3.12
N LEU A 223 3.63 29.44 3.11
CA LEU A 223 4.65 30.02 3.96
C LEU A 223 3.99 30.56 5.24
N ASN A 224 4.34 29.96 6.36
CA ASN A 224 3.90 30.40 7.67
C ASN A 224 5.08 30.46 8.64
N ASP A 225 5.78 31.59 8.61
CA ASP A 225 6.97 31.88 9.43
C ASP A 225 6.66 32.21 10.90
N ALA A 226 5.37 32.46 11.22
CA ALA A 226 4.90 32.70 12.58
C ALA A 226 3.57 31.99 12.83
N VAL A 227 3.63 30.73 13.24
CA VAL A 227 2.47 29.83 13.39
C VAL A 227 1.46 30.32 14.44
N SER A 228 1.92 31.05 15.46
CA SER A 228 1.10 31.57 16.56
C SER A 228 0.38 32.89 16.25
N ASN A 229 0.68 33.52 15.14
CA ASN A 229 0.08 34.81 14.78
C ASN A 229 -1.08 34.61 13.79
N ILE A 230 -2.19 35.28 14.09
CA ILE A 230 -3.32 35.38 13.14
C ILE A 230 -2.88 36.30 12.01
N LYS A 231 -2.90 35.82 10.79
CA LYS A 231 -2.58 36.57 9.58
C LYS A 231 -3.87 36.86 8.83
N THR A 232 -4.07 38.12 8.50
CA THR A 232 -5.15 38.58 7.61
C THR A 232 -4.56 38.79 6.22
N PHE A 233 -5.14 38.16 5.22
CA PHE A 233 -4.81 38.32 3.79
C PHE A 233 -5.83 39.22 3.12
#